data_2978a3acaea5acd0e57d371608837805
#
_entry.id   2978a3acaea5acd0e57d371608837805
#
_cell.length_a   1.000
_cell.length_b   1.000
_cell.length_c   1.000
_cell.angle_alpha   90.00
_cell.angle_beta   90.00
_cell.angle_gamma   90.00
#
_symmetry.space_group_name_H-M   'P 1'
#
loop_
_entity.id
_entity.type
_entity.pdbx_description
1 polymer ?
#
loop_
_entity_poly.entity_id
_entity_poly.type
_entity_poly.pdbx_seq_one_letter_code
_entity_poly.pdbx_strand_id
1 'polypeptide(L)'
;MARFLATLIIPICSIFLFTQCETQKKEPEFLMRTALLVNEDHAWYKAFAYFAEIVEERSEGRIKVELYPSEQLAKEIEAIRLIQAEVIDMTTTGSTLTNWFEVATFCELPFLMQDSTDMNRYINGPVGRLMEEEMINKAGLRALGHFERGPRHLTSNRPIRHPDDLKGLIVRVPNVPAFVTTWSALGAKPTPMAFSEVFTSLQQGTIEAQENPFAMIDNAGFSEVQKYLNLTGHVISWVYPVVGEKQFQKLPPDLQEIFLQAGKEMQAYEHQLYLENEKNVQEKLKADGMQFIEVDKEAFAKKSEKAIYESLSPEMQKIYRELKKEKDNAK
;
A
#
# COMPACT_ATOMS: atom_id res chain seq x y z
N MET A 1 88.80 28.69 36.85
CA MET A 1 87.61 29.46 36.31
C MET A 1 87.23 28.86 35.00
N ALA A 2 86.23 28.01 34.95
CA ALA A 2 85.69 27.40 33.72
C ALA A 2 84.22 27.80 33.59
N ARG A 3 83.90 28.51 32.52
CA ARG A 3 82.50 28.91 32.16
C ARG A 3 81.87 27.82 31.31
N PHE A 4 80.81 27.19 31.87
CA PHE A 4 79.94 26.30 31.09
C PHE A 4 78.90 27.14 30.32
N LEU A 5 78.91 27.04 29.00
CA LEU A 5 77.80 27.53 28.14
C LEU A 5 76.81 26.40 28.06
N ALA A 6 75.61 26.66 28.53
CA ALA A 6 74.44 25.78 28.33
C ALA A 6 73.71 26.19 27.01
N THR A 7 73.76 25.31 26.04
CA THR A 7 73.03 25.46 24.76
C THR A 7 71.58 24.96 24.95
N LEU A 8 70.64 25.86 24.85
CA LEU A 8 69.20 25.60 24.96
C LEU A 8 68.73 25.10 23.58
N ILE A 9 68.37 23.82 23.46
CA ILE A 9 67.77 23.24 22.27
C ILE A 9 66.19 23.33 22.46
N ILE A 10 65.53 24.18 21.67
CA ILE A 10 64.09 24.28 21.63
C ILE A 10 63.59 23.25 20.61
N PRO A 11 62.78 22.27 20.96
CA PRO A 11 62.15 21.37 19.99
C PRO A 11 61.00 22.13 19.28
N ILE A 12 61.12 22.28 17.97
CA ILE A 12 60.05 22.75 17.08
C ILE A 12 59.02 21.63 17.00
N CYS A 13 57.94 21.76 17.77
CA CYS A 13 56.77 20.90 17.69
C CYS A 13 55.95 21.34 16.47
N SER A 14 56.10 20.63 15.33
CA SER A 14 55.28 20.82 14.15
C SER A 14 53.84 20.37 14.47
N ILE A 15 52.96 21.31 14.75
CA ILE A 15 51.52 21.06 14.90
C ILE A 15 50.95 20.81 13.51
N PHE A 16 50.80 19.53 13.13
CA PHE A 16 49.96 19.16 12.00
C PHE A 16 48.49 19.44 12.38
N LEU A 17 47.95 20.57 11.94
CA LEU A 17 46.53 20.83 11.92
C LEU A 17 45.88 19.90 10.89
N PHE A 18 45.40 18.73 11.33
CA PHE A 18 44.40 17.97 10.60
C PHE A 18 43.13 18.78 10.62
N THR A 19 42.90 19.57 9.58
CA THR A 19 41.54 20.06 9.26
C THR A 19 40.70 18.85 8.90
N GLN A 20 40.04 18.29 9.90
CA GLN A 20 38.88 17.41 9.67
C GLN A 20 37.82 18.27 8.96
N CYS A 21 37.71 18.06 7.65
CA CYS A 21 36.58 18.58 6.89
C CYS A 21 35.41 17.71 7.33
N GLU A 22 34.77 18.03 8.45
CA GLU A 22 33.42 17.59 8.75
C GLU A 22 32.56 18.22 7.66
N THR A 23 32.18 17.41 6.68
CA THR A 23 31.08 17.75 5.77
C THR A 23 29.87 17.93 6.67
N GLN A 24 29.55 19.16 7.04
CA GLN A 24 28.27 19.50 7.64
C GLN A 24 27.21 18.95 6.70
N LYS A 25 26.50 17.88 7.12
CA LYS A 25 25.33 17.40 6.41
C LYS A 25 24.35 18.58 6.34
N LYS A 26 24.20 19.12 5.14
CA LYS A 26 23.30 20.23 4.87
C LYS A 26 21.89 19.73 5.22
N GLU A 27 21.16 20.50 6.05
CA GLU A 27 19.75 20.19 6.34
C GLU A 27 18.97 20.15 5.01
N PRO A 28 18.08 19.16 4.82
CA PRO A 28 17.29 19.06 3.60
C PRO A 28 16.37 20.28 3.46
N GLU A 29 16.20 20.77 2.24
CA GLU A 29 15.27 21.85 1.95
C GLU A 29 13.80 21.36 2.11
N PHE A 30 13.57 20.08 1.78
CA PHE A 30 12.26 19.42 1.85
C PHE A 30 12.37 18.10 2.59
N LEU A 31 11.59 17.96 3.64
CA LEU A 31 11.44 16.72 4.39
C LEU A 31 10.07 16.12 4.07
N MET A 32 10.05 14.90 3.50
CA MET A 32 8.85 14.17 3.13
C MET A 32 8.61 13.02 4.13
N ARG A 33 7.61 13.13 4.98
CA ARG A 33 7.22 12.10 5.93
C ARG A 33 6.21 11.16 5.30
N THR A 34 6.53 9.87 5.27
CA THR A 34 5.73 8.83 4.61
C THR A 34 5.13 7.88 5.65
N ALA A 35 3.82 7.86 5.77
CA ALA A 35 3.11 6.88 6.59
C ALA A 35 2.82 5.61 5.80
N LEU A 36 3.27 4.45 6.27
CA LEU A 36 3.06 3.17 5.60
C LEU A 36 2.27 2.19 6.49
N LEU A 37 1.30 1.54 5.88
CA LEU A 37 0.44 0.51 6.46
C LEU A 37 1.22 -0.76 6.87
N VAL A 38 2.24 -1.11 6.10
CA VAL A 38 3.02 -2.34 6.15
C VAL A 38 4.31 -2.18 6.94
N ASN A 39 4.91 -3.31 7.38
CA ASN A 39 6.23 -3.31 8.02
C ASN A 39 7.37 -3.30 6.98
N GLU A 40 8.62 -3.29 7.46
CA GLU A 40 9.82 -3.14 6.63
C GLU A 40 10.07 -4.32 5.68
N ASP A 41 9.52 -5.50 5.94
CA ASP A 41 9.73 -6.69 5.11
C ASP A 41 8.86 -6.69 3.85
N HIS A 42 7.80 -5.91 3.81
CA HIS A 42 6.87 -5.84 2.70
C HIS A 42 7.46 -5.15 1.47
N ALA A 43 7.06 -5.61 0.26
CA ALA A 43 7.52 -5.04 -1.02
C ALA A 43 7.28 -3.52 -1.12
N TRP A 44 6.16 -3.02 -0.60
CA TRP A 44 5.85 -1.58 -0.62
C TRP A 44 6.84 -0.76 0.20
N TYR A 45 7.20 -1.21 1.40
CA TYR A 45 8.21 -0.51 2.19
C TYR A 45 9.55 -0.47 1.47
N LYS A 46 10.00 -1.61 0.92
CA LYS A 46 11.25 -1.71 0.15
C LYS A 46 11.24 -0.80 -1.07
N ALA A 47 10.10 -0.70 -1.76
CA ALA A 47 9.93 0.21 -2.89
C ALA A 47 10.03 1.68 -2.47
N PHE A 48 9.42 2.07 -1.35
CA PHE A 48 9.57 3.42 -0.82
C PHE A 48 10.98 3.69 -0.30
N ALA A 49 11.68 2.71 0.27
CA ALA A 49 13.08 2.86 0.68
C ALA A 49 13.97 3.13 -0.54
N TYR A 50 13.77 2.38 -1.62
CA TYR A 50 14.46 2.62 -2.89
C TYR A 50 14.13 4.01 -3.47
N PHE A 51 12.85 4.41 -3.44
CA PHE A 51 12.45 5.76 -3.84
C PHE A 51 13.16 6.85 -3.03
N ALA A 52 13.21 6.68 -1.70
CA ALA A 52 13.87 7.62 -0.80
C ALA A 52 15.36 7.78 -1.14
N GLU A 53 16.04 6.66 -1.39
CA GLU A 53 17.46 6.65 -1.78
C GLU A 53 17.70 7.39 -3.11
N ILE A 54 16.91 7.08 -4.14
CA ILE A 54 17.03 7.75 -5.45
C ILE A 54 16.77 9.26 -5.35
N VAL A 55 15.73 9.64 -4.62
CA VAL A 55 15.34 11.05 -4.48
C VAL A 55 16.40 11.82 -3.70
N GLU A 56 16.93 11.26 -2.60
CA GLU A 56 18.00 11.91 -1.82
C GLU A 56 19.27 12.07 -2.67
N GLU A 57 19.68 11.02 -3.40
CA GLU A 57 20.84 11.06 -4.27
C GLU A 57 20.73 12.12 -5.40
N ARG A 58 19.62 12.05 -6.18
CA ARG A 58 19.44 12.91 -7.37
C ARG A 58 19.13 14.36 -7.05
N SER A 59 18.56 14.59 -5.86
CA SER A 59 18.35 15.96 -5.37
C SER A 59 19.57 16.55 -4.67
N GLU A 60 20.69 15.82 -4.63
CA GLU A 60 21.90 16.22 -3.90
C GLU A 60 21.61 16.52 -2.41
N GLY A 61 20.70 15.72 -1.81
CA GLY A 61 20.28 15.87 -0.42
C GLY A 61 19.29 17.01 -0.17
N ARG A 62 18.78 17.67 -1.21
CA ARG A 62 17.76 18.74 -1.05
C ARG A 62 16.41 18.21 -0.60
N ILE A 63 16.07 16.96 -0.98
CA ILE A 63 14.89 16.24 -0.48
C ILE A 63 15.35 15.08 0.37
N LYS A 64 14.73 14.91 1.54
CA LYS A 64 14.85 13.72 2.37
C LYS A 64 13.47 13.09 2.53
N VAL A 65 13.37 11.77 2.36
CA VAL A 65 12.14 11.00 2.58
C VAL A 65 12.33 10.14 3.83
N GLU A 66 11.46 10.30 4.81
CA GLU A 66 11.43 9.50 6.04
C GLU A 66 10.26 8.54 6.00
N LEU A 67 10.52 7.26 6.31
CA LEU A 67 9.53 6.19 6.26
C LEU A 67 9.11 5.78 7.66
N TYR A 68 7.82 5.70 7.89
CA TYR A 68 7.21 5.29 9.14
C TYR A 68 6.30 4.10 8.88
N PRO A 69 6.80 2.85 9.10
CA PRO A 69 6.06 1.61 8.83
C PRO A 69 4.97 1.32 9.87
N SER A 70 4.18 0.29 9.61
CA SER A 70 3.25 -0.32 10.57
C SER A 70 2.25 0.65 11.21
N GLU A 71 1.77 1.63 10.42
CA GLU A 71 0.84 2.68 10.88
C GLU A 71 1.36 3.53 12.08
N GLN A 72 2.70 3.65 12.24
CA GLN A 72 3.30 4.40 13.36
C GLN A 72 2.92 5.87 13.40
N LEU A 73 2.71 6.52 12.23
CA LEU A 73 2.27 7.92 12.18
C LEU A 73 0.75 8.06 12.19
N ALA A 74 0.07 7.22 11.38
CA ALA A 74 -1.36 7.30 11.20
C ALA A 74 -1.89 6.03 10.51
N LYS A 75 -3.17 5.71 10.76
CA LYS A 75 -3.94 4.73 9.97
C LYS A 75 -4.26 5.31 8.59
N GLU A 76 -4.55 4.46 7.59
CA GLU A 76 -4.65 4.87 6.18
C GLU A 76 -5.55 6.10 5.94
N ILE A 77 -6.80 6.09 6.44
CA ILE A 77 -7.72 7.23 6.27
C ILE A 77 -7.23 8.49 6.99
N GLU A 78 -6.63 8.31 8.17
CA GLU A 78 -6.06 9.41 8.93
C GLU A 78 -4.84 9.99 8.23
N ALA A 79 -3.98 9.15 7.65
CA ALA A 79 -2.81 9.58 6.88
C ALA A 79 -3.22 10.52 5.73
N ILE A 80 -4.28 10.20 4.98
CA ILE A 80 -4.79 11.08 3.92
C ILE A 80 -5.22 12.44 4.51
N ARG A 81 -5.93 12.45 5.65
CA ARG A 81 -6.35 13.70 6.31
C ARG A 81 -5.16 14.52 6.80
N LEU A 82 -4.12 13.86 7.32
CA LEU A 82 -2.89 14.53 7.74
C LEU A 82 -2.10 15.09 6.56
N ILE A 83 -2.12 14.42 5.40
CA ILE A 83 -1.56 14.96 4.14
C ILE A 83 -2.33 16.21 3.71
N GLN A 84 -3.67 16.17 3.74
CA GLN A 84 -4.50 17.33 3.42
C GLN A 84 -4.25 18.52 4.36
N ALA A 85 -3.91 18.23 5.62
CA ALA A 85 -3.52 19.21 6.63
C ALA A 85 -2.02 19.59 6.59
N GLU A 86 -1.25 19.04 5.65
CA GLU A 86 0.19 19.29 5.47
C GLU A 86 1.06 18.92 6.70
N VAL A 87 0.62 17.90 7.48
CA VAL A 87 1.34 17.38 8.66
C VAL A 87 2.30 16.25 8.25
N ILE A 88 1.87 15.39 7.34
CA ILE A 88 2.69 14.38 6.66
C ILE A 88 2.55 14.54 5.15
N ASP A 89 3.35 13.82 4.36
CA ASP A 89 3.52 14.17 2.96
C ASP A 89 3.11 13.03 2.01
N MET A 90 3.28 11.77 2.40
CA MET A 90 3.12 10.62 1.54
C MET A 90 2.47 9.43 2.25
N THR A 91 1.80 8.58 1.47
CA THR A 91 1.27 7.29 1.94
C THR A 91 1.00 6.34 0.76
N THR A 92 0.45 5.15 1.02
CA THR A 92 -0.21 4.29 0.03
C THR A 92 -1.70 4.29 0.27
N THR A 93 -2.50 4.29 -0.79
CA THR A 93 -3.97 4.23 -0.69
C THR A 93 -4.61 3.61 -1.93
N GLY A 94 -5.85 3.18 -1.81
CA GLY A 94 -6.62 2.56 -2.90
C GLY A 94 -8.11 2.81 -2.74
N SER A 95 -8.90 1.76 -2.54
CA SER A 95 -10.36 1.86 -2.41
C SER A 95 -10.87 2.68 -1.21
N THR A 96 -10.04 2.92 -0.20
CA THR A 96 -10.36 3.85 0.90
C THR A 96 -10.59 5.28 0.42
N LEU A 97 -10.08 5.64 -0.79
CA LEU A 97 -10.38 6.89 -1.47
C LEU A 97 -11.89 7.07 -1.78
N THR A 98 -12.70 6.00 -1.69
CA THR A 98 -14.17 6.11 -1.76
C THR A 98 -14.77 7.02 -0.68
N ASN A 99 -14.03 7.33 0.37
CA ASN A 99 -14.42 8.34 1.36
C ASN A 99 -14.33 9.79 0.83
N TRP A 100 -13.71 10.01 -0.34
CA TRP A 100 -13.55 11.31 -0.99
C TRP A 100 -14.23 11.39 -2.35
N PHE A 101 -14.17 10.30 -3.15
CA PHE A 101 -14.77 10.25 -4.48
C PHE A 101 -15.15 8.81 -4.87
N GLU A 102 -16.27 8.68 -5.56
CA GLU A 102 -16.96 7.40 -5.75
C GLU A 102 -16.26 6.47 -6.74
N VAL A 103 -15.60 7.01 -7.78
CA VAL A 103 -14.92 6.19 -8.80
C VAL A 103 -13.79 5.35 -8.23
N ALA A 104 -13.25 5.70 -7.05
CA ALA A 104 -12.26 4.91 -6.34
C ALA A 104 -12.73 3.48 -5.99
N THR A 105 -14.04 3.22 -6.01
CA THR A 105 -14.59 1.88 -5.81
C THR A 105 -14.04 0.87 -6.81
N PHE A 106 -13.68 1.30 -8.02
CA PHE A 106 -13.16 0.40 -9.07
C PHE A 106 -11.73 -0.07 -8.84
N CYS A 107 -10.97 0.52 -7.89
CA CYS A 107 -9.66 -0.02 -7.49
C CYS A 107 -9.76 -1.45 -6.96
N GLU A 108 -10.82 -1.76 -6.20
CA GLU A 108 -10.97 -3.00 -5.45
C GLU A 108 -12.42 -3.52 -5.48
N LEU A 109 -13.18 -3.27 -6.56
CA LEU A 109 -14.55 -3.76 -6.63
C LEU A 109 -14.56 -5.30 -6.75
N PRO A 110 -15.17 -6.02 -5.80
CA PRO A 110 -15.16 -7.47 -5.80
C PRO A 110 -15.72 -8.09 -7.08
N PHE A 111 -15.06 -9.11 -7.59
CA PHE A 111 -15.40 -9.89 -8.79
C PHE A 111 -15.44 -9.12 -10.11
N LEU A 112 -14.98 -7.86 -10.14
CA LEU A 112 -14.92 -7.07 -11.37
C LEU A 112 -13.75 -7.54 -12.27
N MET A 113 -12.53 -7.56 -11.74
CA MET A 113 -11.33 -7.98 -12.44
C MET A 113 -11.04 -9.46 -12.20
N GLN A 114 -10.48 -10.16 -13.20
CA GLN A 114 -10.12 -11.58 -13.10
C GLN A 114 -8.62 -11.80 -13.01
N ASP A 115 -7.83 -10.90 -13.59
CA ASP A 115 -6.37 -10.98 -13.64
C ASP A 115 -5.72 -9.60 -13.79
N SER A 116 -4.39 -9.58 -13.81
CA SER A 116 -3.61 -8.36 -14.00
C SER A 116 -3.81 -7.71 -15.38
N THR A 117 -4.28 -8.47 -16.39
CA THR A 117 -4.60 -7.92 -17.71
C THR A 117 -5.81 -7.00 -17.64
N ASP A 118 -6.87 -7.45 -16.97
CA ASP A 118 -8.06 -6.62 -16.69
C ASP A 118 -7.66 -5.38 -15.90
N MET A 119 -6.86 -5.55 -14.84
CA MET A 119 -6.38 -4.48 -14.00
C MET A 119 -5.62 -3.42 -14.80
N ASN A 120 -4.63 -3.84 -15.60
CA ASN A 120 -3.81 -2.93 -16.42
C ASN A 120 -4.65 -2.18 -17.46
N ARG A 121 -5.67 -2.83 -18.03
CA ARG A 121 -6.62 -2.17 -18.94
C ARG A 121 -7.38 -1.05 -18.24
N TYR A 122 -7.84 -1.27 -17.02
CA TYR A 122 -8.61 -0.28 -16.27
C TYR A 122 -7.75 0.88 -15.77
N ILE A 123 -6.55 0.60 -15.25
CA ILE A 123 -5.62 1.65 -14.81
C ILE A 123 -5.22 2.56 -15.97
N ASN A 124 -4.87 1.98 -17.13
CA ASN A 124 -4.44 2.75 -18.30
C ASN A 124 -5.63 3.28 -19.15
N GLY A 125 -6.85 2.94 -18.77
CA GLY A 125 -8.10 3.32 -19.44
C GLY A 125 -8.70 4.64 -18.94
N PRO A 126 -9.93 4.92 -19.38
CA PRO A 126 -10.67 6.11 -18.94
C PRO A 126 -10.90 6.17 -17.43
N VAL A 127 -11.12 5.02 -16.80
CA VAL A 127 -11.37 4.94 -15.35
C VAL A 127 -10.14 5.31 -14.53
N GLY A 128 -8.96 4.82 -14.92
CA GLY A 128 -7.70 5.19 -14.26
C GLY A 128 -7.43 6.69 -14.35
N ARG A 129 -7.60 7.28 -15.55
CA ARG A 129 -7.44 8.74 -15.73
C ARG A 129 -8.42 9.55 -14.88
N LEU A 130 -9.71 9.15 -14.86
CA LEU A 130 -10.71 9.81 -14.00
C LEU A 130 -10.33 9.67 -12.52
N MET A 131 -9.81 8.54 -12.12
CA MET A 131 -9.37 8.28 -10.76
C MET A 131 -8.21 9.21 -10.33
N GLU A 132 -7.19 9.36 -11.17
CA GLU A 132 -6.07 10.27 -10.92
C GLU A 132 -6.52 11.74 -10.86
N GLU A 133 -7.44 12.14 -11.75
CA GLU A 133 -8.02 13.48 -11.75
C GLU A 133 -8.82 13.77 -10.46
N GLU A 134 -9.71 12.86 -10.08
CA GLU A 134 -10.51 12.99 -8.85
C GLU A 134 -9.64 12.92 -7.59
N MET A 135 -8.56 12.13 -7.63
CA MET A 135 -7.59 12.05 -6.53
C MET A 135 -6.94 13.41 -6.26
N ILE A 136 -6.51 14.13 -7.30
CA ILE A 136 -5.95 15.48 -7.17
C ILE A 136 -7.03 16.44 -6.71
N ASN A 137 -8.18 16.46 -7.38
CA ASN A 137 -9.20 17.49 -7.18
C ASN A 137 -9.97 17.33 -5.87
N LYS A 138 -10.21 16.10 -5.41
CA LYS A 138 -11.08 15.80 -4.25
C LYS A 138 -10.30 15.35 -3.01
N ALA A 139 -9.25 14.56 -3.20
CA ALA A 139 -8.43 14.09 -2.09
C ALA A 139 -7.16 14.92 -1.87
N GLY A 140 -6.77 15.78 -2.83
CA GLY A 140 -5.54 16.57 -2.74
C GLY A 140 -4.27 15.71 -2.78
N LEU A 141 -4.32 14.59 -3.50
CA LEU A 141 -3.25 13.62 -3.61
C LEU A 141 -2.82 13.46 -5.06
N ARG A 142 -1.54 13.25 -5.29
CA ARG A 142 -0.93 12.92 -6.59
C ARG A 142 -0.39 11.51 -6.56
N ALA A 143 -0.78 10.67 -7.51
CA ALA A 143 -0.19 9.36 -7.71
C ALA A 143 1.25 9.48 -8.25
N LEU A 144 2.15 8.67 -7.71
CA LEU A 144 3.54 8.53 -8.19
C LEU A 144 3.71 7.27 -9.05
N GLY A 145 2.64 6.50 -9.21
CA GLY A 145 2.56 5.24 -9.90
C GLY A 145 1.45 4.39 -9.29
N HIS A 146 1.49 3.09 -9.55
CA HIS A 146 0.58 2.12 -8.92
C HIS A 146 1.35 0.85 -8.55
N PHE A 147 0.92 0.18 -7.49
CA PHE A 147 1.45 -1.10 -7.02
C PHE A 147 0.41 -2.20 -7.20
N GLU A 148 0.80 -3.35 -7.71
CA GLU A 148 -0.04 -4.53 -7.80
C GLU A 148 -0.13 -5.23 -6.44
N ARG A 149 -1.32 -5.73 -6.07
CA ARG A 149 -1.53 -6.33 -4.74
C ARG A 149 -1.67 -7.85 -4.74
N GLY A 150 -1.86 -8.44 -5.89
CA GLY A 150 -2.30 -9.83 -5.99
C GLY A 150 -3.76 -10.05 -5.54
N PRO A 151 -4.28 -11.26 -5.77
CA PRO A 151 -5.65 -11.61 -5.42
C PRO A 151 -5.86 -11.66 -3.90
N ARG A 152 -7.00 -11.13 -3.43
CA ARG A 152 -7.40 -11.20 -2.03
C ARG A 152 -8.12 -12.51 -1.73
N HIS A 153 -7.81 -13.10 -0.59
CA HIS A 153 -8.34 -14.37 -0.10
C HIS A 153 -8.87 -14.23 1.33
N LEU A 154 -9.80 -15.09 1.69
CA LEU A 154 -10.40 -15.12 3.03
C LEU A 154 -9.57 -16.03 3.95
N THR A 155 -9.11 -15.54 5.10
CA THR A 155 -8.61 -16.39 6.18
C THR A 155 -9.69 -16.62 7.25
N SER A 156 -9.67 -17.78 7.89
CA SER A 156 -10.67 -18.17 8.90
C SER A 156 -10.20 -19.33 9.77
N ASN A 157 -10.92 -19.61 10.87
CA ASN A 157 -10.67 -20.78 11.74
C ASN A 157 -11.63 -21.96 11.48
N ARG A 158 -12.41 -21.90 10.38
CA ARG A 158 -13.15 -23.03 9.80
C ARG A 158 -13.04 -22.99 8.28
N PRO A 159 -13.04 -24.13 7.57
CA PRO A 159 -12.96 -24.13 6.12
C PRO A 159 -14.23 -23.53 5.51
N ILE A 160 -14.05 -22.67 4.50
CA ILE A 160 -15.13 -22.05 3.72
C ILE A 160 -14.96 -22.51 2.28
N ARG A 161 -15.94 -23.25 1.74
CA ARG A 161 -15.90 -23.77 0.36
C ARG A 161 -16.99 -23.17 -0.51
N HIS A 162 -18.11 -22.79 0.11
CA HIS A 162 -19.29 -22.25 -0.55
C HIS A 162 -19.78 -21.00 0.20
N PRO A 163 -20.46 -20.04 -0.46
CA PRO A 163 -20.99 -18.85 0.22
C PRO A 163 -21.93 -19.17 1.40
N ASP A 164 -22.56 -20.34 1.42
CA ASP A 164 -23.44 -20.72 2.54
C ASP A 164 -22.68 -21.02 3.84
N ASP A 165 -21.38 -21.37 3.71
CA ASP A 165 -20.50 -21.56 4.87
C ASP A 165 -20.20 -20.25 5.60
N LEU A 166 -20.46 -19.10 4.95
CA LEU A 166 -20.24 -17.76 5.53
C LEU A 166 -21.34 -17.32 6.48
N LYS A 167 -22.45 -18.07 6.57
CA LYS A 167 -23.60 -17.64 7.36
C LYS A 167 -23.20 -17.29 8.79
N GLY A 168 -23.38 -16.00 9.13
CA GLY A 168 -23.13 -15.45 10.45
C GLY A 168 -21.65 -15.24 10.82
N LEU A 169 -20.69 -15.62 9.95
CA LEU A 169 -19.26 -15.42 10.18
C LEU A 169 -18.92 -13.93 10.31
N ILE A 170 -18.26 -13.55 11.39
CA ILE A 170 -17.81 -12.16 11.60
C ILE A 170 -16.51 -11.98 10.84
N VAL A 171 -16.58 -11.25 9.72
CA VAL A 171 -15.44 -11.01 8.82
C VAL A 171 -15.01 -9.56 8.94
N ARG A 172 -13.76 -9.33 9.31
CA ARG A 172 -13.18 -7.99 9.19
C ARG A 172 -13.05 -7.61 7.73
N VAL A 173 -13.44 -6.40 7.41
CA VAL A 173 -13.22 -5.77 6.11
C VAL A 173 -12.58 -4.38 6.29
N PRO A 174 -11.92 -3.81 5.28
CA PRO A 174 -11.49 -2.40 5.32
C PRO A 174 -12.72 -1.47 5.36
N ASN A 175 -12.50 -0.19 5.71
CA ASN A 175 -13.56 0.83 5.74
C ASN A 175 -13.98 1.25 4.33
N VAL A 176 -14.51 0.31 3.55
CA VAL A 176 -14.89 0.45 2.14
C VAL A 176 -16.30 -0.12 1.94
N PRO A 177 -17.27 0.70 1.47
CA PRO A 177 -18.67 0.28 1.33
C PRO A 177 -18.88 -0.97 0.47
N ALA A 178 -18.14 -1.10 -0.64
CA ALA A 178 -18.26 -2.25 -1.54
C ALA A 178 -17.94 -3.59 -0.85
N PHE A 179 -16.98 -3.63 0.08
CA PHE A 179 -16.65 -4.82 0.86
C PHE A 179 -17.77 -5.16 1.84
N VAL A 180 -18.32 -4.16 2.53
CA VAL A 180 -19.46 -4.36 3.45
C VAL A 180 -20.65 -4.94 2.69
N THR A 181 -21.00 -4.36 1.54
CA THR A 181 -22.08 -4.84 0.68
C THR A 181 -21.84 -6.27 0.21
N THR A 182 -20.65 -6.56 -0.29
CA THR A 182 -20.30 -7.89 -0.82
C THR A 182 -20.40 -8.97 0.24
N TRP A 183 -19.72 -8.79 1.38
CA TRP A 183 -19.70 -9.79 2.44
C TRP A 183 -21.06 -9.97 3.12
N SER A 184 -21.87 -8.89 3.23
CA SER A 184 -23.26 -8.98 3.69
C SER A 184 -24.12 -9.80 2.73
N ALA A 185 -24.02 -9.57 1.42
CA ALA A 185 -24.75 -10.32 0.39
C ALA A 185 -24.37 -11.80 0.38
N LEU A 186 -23.12 -12.12 0.68
CA LEU A 186 -22.63 -13.49 0.84
C LEU A 186 -23.14 -14.18 2.11
N GLY A 187 -23.68 -13.43 3.09
CA GLY A 187 -24.26 -13.95 4.34
C GLY A 187 -23.36 -13.85 5.55
N ALA A 188 -22.21 -13.23 5.42
CA ALA A 188 -21.31 -12.92 6.54
C ALA A 188 -21.79 -11.68 7.32
N LYS A 189 -21.10 -11.38 8.42
CA LYS A 189 -21.25 -10.17 9.22
C LYS A 189 -19.99 -9.32 9.07
N PRO A 190 -19.91 -8.47 8.04
CA PRO A 190 -18.72 -7.62 7.83
C PRO A 190 -18.57 -6.60 8.96
N THR A 191 -17.36 -6.48 9.46
CA THR A 191 -16.98 -5.56 10.55
C THR A 191 -15.84 -4.67 10.05
N PRO A 192 -16.11 -3.42 9.63
CA PRO A 192 -15.09 -2.49 9.19
C PRO A 192 -14.16 -2.09 10.33
N MET A 193 -12.83 -2.20 10.12
CA MET A 193 -11.81 -1.71 11.05
C MET A 193 -10.48 -1.47 10.36
N ALA A 194 -9.61 -0.67 10.99
CA ALA A 194 -8.25 -0.40 10.50
C ALA A 194 -7.38 -1.66 10.48
N PHE A 195 -6.34 -1.70 9.65
CA PHE A 195 -5.53 -2.89 9.46
C PHE A 195 -4.74 -3.28 10.71
N SER A 196 -4.16 -2.32 11.41
CA SER A 196 -3.42 -2.55 12.65
C SER A 196 -4.24 -3.18 13.81
N GLU A 197 -5.57 -3.13 13.73
CA GLU A 197 -6.46 -3.71 14.75
C GLU A 197 -6.77 -5.18 14.50
N VAL A 198 -6.49 -5.70 13.29
CA VAL A 198 -6.99 -7.00 12.82
C VAL A 198 -6.36 -8.16 13.59
N PHE A 199 -5.03 -8.19 13.74
CA PHE A 199 -4.35 -9.29 14.42
C PHE A 199 -4.89 -9.49 15.84
N THR A 200 -4.95 -8.43 16.64
CA THR A 200 -5.45 -8.47 18.02
C THR A 200 -6.92 -8.90 18.06
N SER A 201 -7.74 -8.41 17.11
CA SER A 201 -9.16 -8.75 17.04
C SER A 201 -9.39 -10.22 16.69
N LEU A 202 -8.57 -10.80 15.79
CA LEU A 202 -8.56 -12.24 15.49
C LEU A 202 -8.11 -13.06 16.71
N GLN A 203 -7.03 -12.63 17.37
CA GLN A 203 -6.48 -13.30 18.55
C GLN A 203 -7.48 -13.32 19.70
N GLN A 204 -8.22 -12.24 19.89
CA GLN A 204 -9.26 -12.12 20.94
C GLN A 204 -10.61 -12.74 20.53
N GLY A 205 -10.78 -13.15 19.27
CA GLY A 205 -12.03 -13.72 18.76
C GLY A 205 -13.18 -12.72 18.64
N THR A 206 -12.91 -11.41 18.62
CA THR A 206 -13.92 -10.37 18.34
C THR A 206 -14.33 -10.34 16.87
N ILE A 207 -13.46 -10.82 16.00
CA ILE A 207 -13.71 -11.22 14.62
C ILE A 207 -13.23 -12.66 14.41
N GLU A 208 -13.82 -13.36 13.43
CA GLU A 208 -13.54 -14.78 13.18
C GLU A 208 -12.72 -15.00 11.89
N ALA A 209 -12.70 -13.98 11.03
CA ALA A 209 -12.10 -14.03 9.70
C ALA A 209 -11.66 -12.63 9.24
N GLN A 210 -10.77 -12.60 8.27
CA GLN A 210 -10.36 -11.40 7.53
C GLN A 210 -10.05 -11.78 6.08
N GLU A 211 -9.88 -10.82 5.19
CA GLU A 211 -9.54 -11.03 3.81
C GLU A 211 -8.43 -10.07 3.35
N ASN A 212 -7.42 -10.61 2.68
CA ASN A 212 -6.26 -9.87 2.15
C ASN A 212 -5.50 -10.69 1.10
N PRO A 213 -4.56 -10.07 0.35
CA PRO A 213 -3.58 -10.79 -0.44
C PRO A 213 -2.59 -11.58 0.43
N PHE A 214 -1.95 -12.59 -0.16
CA PHE A 214 -0.99 -13.45 0.55
C PHE A 214 0.13 -12.64 1.24
N ALA A 215 0.70 -11.66 0.54
CA ALA A 215 1.77 -10.83 1.10
C ALA A 215 1.33 -10.07 2.36
N MET A 216 0.08 -9.58 2.40
CA MET A 216 -0.48 -8.89 3.56
C MET A 216 -0.79 -9.86 4.71
N ILE A 217 -1.25 -11.08 4.38
CA ILE A 217 -1.54 -12.15 5.36
C ILE A 217 -0.23 -12.54 6.07
N ASP A 218 0.84 -12.72 5.31
CA ASP A 218 2.16 -13.05 5.83
C ASP A 218 2.75 -11.90 6.65
N ASN A 219 2.78 -10.70 6.08
CA ASN A 219 3.36 -9.52 6.70
C ASN A 219 2.70 -9.15 8.05
N ALA A 220 1.40 -9.42 8.20
CA ALA A 220 0.66 -9.19 9.43
C ALA A 220 0.66 -10.39 10.41
N GLY A 221 1.33 -11.50 10.08
CA GLY A 221 1.41 -12.70 10.93
C GLY A 221 0.08 -13.40 11.12
N PHE A 222 -0.86 -13.30 10.17
CA PHE A 222 -2.20 -13.90 10.36
C PHE A 222 -2.18 -15.43 10.40
N SER A 223 -1.13 -16.09 9.91
CA SER A 223 -0.92 -17.53 10.07
C SER A 223 -0.87 -17.97 11.53
N GLU A 224 -0.47 -17.10 12.47
CA GLU A 224 -0.43 -17.41 13.90
C GLU A 224 -1.82 -17.53 14.55
N VAL A 225 -2.82 -16.86 13.97
CA VAL A 225 -4.18 -16.73 14.54
C VAL A 225 -5.28 -17.26 13.63
N GLN A 226 -4.95 -17.65 12.38
CA GLN A 226 -5.89 -18.16 11.37
C GLN A 226 -5.37 -19.47 10.77
N LYS A 227 -6.21 -20.50 10.77
CA LYS A 227 -5.83 -21.84 10.32
C LYS A 227 -6.05 -22.09 8.84
N TYR A 228 -7.10 -21.51 8.27
CA TYR A 228 -7.50 -21.77 6.89
C TYR A 228 -7.33 -20.53 6.03
N LEU A 229 -6.85 -20.75 4.80
CA LEU A 229 -6.75 -19.76 3.74
C LEU A 229 -7.65 -20.22 2.61
N ASN A 230 -8.84 -19.63 2.51
CA ASN A 230 -9.87 -19.99 1.54
C ASN A 230 -9.62 -19.14 0.26
N LEU A 231 -9.33 -19.83 -0.87
CA LEU A 231 -8.85 -19.21 -2.11
C LEU A 231 -9.95 -18.51 -2.90
N THR A 232 -10.63 -17.57 -2.26
CA THR A 232 -11.76 -16.84 -2.83
C THR A 232 -11.37 -16.03 -4.06
N GLY A 233 -10.18 -15.41 -4.09
CA GLY A 233 -9.72 -14.59 -5.20
C GLY A 233 -10.74 -13.50 -5.59
N HIS A 234 -11.49 -13.01 -4.62
CA HIS A 234 -12.66 -12.17 -4.83
C HIS A 234 -12.35 -10.73 -5.27
N VAL A 235 -11.10 -10.29 -5.10
CA VAL A 235 -10.60 -8.98 -5.55
C VAL A 235 -9.23 -9.16 -6.17
N ILE A 236 -9.04 -8.57 -7.34
CA ILE A 236 -7.74 -8.21 -7.92
C ILE A 236 -7.70 -6.69 -7.92
N SER A 237 -6.59 -6.11 -7.49
CA SER A 237 -6.53 -4.70 -7.17
C SER A 237 -5.15 -4.09 -7.31
N TRP A 238 -5.13 -2.77 -7.26
CA TRP A 238 -3.92 -1.97 -7.13
C TRP A 238 -4.08 -0.94 -6.03
N VAL A 239 -2.97 -0.40 -5.59
CA VAL A 239 -2.92 0.80 -4.75
C VAL A 239 -2.02 1.84 -5.40
N TYR A 240 -2.18 3.08 -4.98
CA TYR A 240 -1.34 4.19 -5.39
C TYR A 240 -0.37 4.57 -4.28
N PRO A 241 0.95 4.58 -4.53
CA PRO A 241 1.86 5.43 -3.76
C PRO A 241 1.54 6.88 -4.10
N VAL A 242 1.26 7.69 -3.08
CA VAL A 242 0.80 9.07 -3.27
C VAL A 242 1.62 10.07 -2.47
N VAL A 243 1.72 11.27 -3.02
CA VAL A 243 2.20 12.48 -2.33
C VAL A 243 1.05 13.50 -2.27
N GLY A 244 1.02 14.32 -1.24
CA GLY A 244 0.09 15.44 -1.17
C GLY A 244 0.33 16.41 -2.35
N GLU A 245 -0.74 16.78 -3.05
CA GLU A 245 -0.63 17.69 -4.20
C GLU A 245 -0.01 19.03 -3.80
N LYS A 246 -0.39 19.59 -2.65
CA LYS A 246 0.19 20.83 -2.15
C LYS A 246 1.68 20.71 -1.82
N GLN A 247 2.09 19.58 -1.21
CA GLN A 247 3.49 19.29 -0.89
C GLN A 247 4.31 19.18 -2.16
N PHE A 248 3.79 18.45 -3.16
CA PHE A 248 4.43 18.31 -4.48
C PHE A 248 4.59 19.66 -5.19
N GLN A 249 3.56 20.50 -5.16
CA GLN A 249 3.60 21.83 -5.82
C GLN A 249 4.57 22.81 -5.15
N LYS A 250 4.98 22.59 -3.90
CA LYS A 250 6.03 23.38 -3.24
C LYS A 250 7.44 23.06 -3.76
N LEU A 251 7.63 21.90 -4.36
CA LEU A 251 8.91 21.53 -4.95
C LEU A 251 9.20 22.38 -6.18
N PRO A 252 10.43 22.90 -6.36
CA PRO A 252 10.87 23.49 -7.62
C PRO A 252 10.74 22.51 -8.79
N PRO A 253 10.61 22.99 -10.04
CA PRO A 253 10.37 22.14 -11.21
C PRO A 253 11.40 21.02 -11.40
N ASP A 254 12.67 21.27 -11.12
CA ASP A 254 13.76 20.29 -11.18
C ASP A 254 13.56 19.14 -10.18
N LEU A 255 13.12 19.46 -8.97
CA LEU A 255 12.82 18.47 -7.93
C LEU A 255 11.51 17.72 -8.20
N GLN A 256 10.51 18.37 -8.80
CA GLN A 256 9.28 17.71 -9.26
C GLN A 256 9.59 16.64 -10.31
N GLU A 257 10.48 16.93 -11.26
CA GLU A 257 10.90 15.97 -12.30
C GLU A 257 11.61 14.77 -11.69
N ILE A 258 12.57 14.99 -10.77
CA ILE A 258 13.25 13.92 -10.03
C ILE A 258 12.23 13.05 -9.30
N PHE A 259 11.25 13.65 -8.62
CA PHE A 259 10.24 12.96 -7.82
C PHE A 259 9.35 12.07 -8.68
N LEU A 260 8.89 12.57 -9.83
CA LEU A 260 8.06 11.81 -10.77
C LEU A 260 8.84 10.68 -11.45
N GLN A 261 10.11 10.92 -11.81
CA GLN A 261 10.94 9.88 -12.41
C GLN A 261 11.26 8.78 -11.39
N ALA A 262 11.61 9.14 -10.17
CA ALA A 262 11.82 8.19 -9.08
C ALA A 262 10.55 7.37 -8.77
N GLY A 263 9.37 7.98 -8.88
CA GLY A 263 8.09 7.29 -8.72
C GLY A 263 7.89 6.17 -9.75
N LYS A 264 8.25 6.39 -11.01
CA LYS A 264 8.20 5.35 -12.06
C LYS A 264 9.16 4.20 -11.77
N GLU A 265 10.36 4.51 -11.30
CA GLU A 265 11.37 3.51 -10.95
C GLU A 265 10.96 2.72 -9.70
N MET A 266 10.37 3.40 -8.72
CA MET A 266 9.76 2.77 -7.54
C MET A 266 8.68 1.76 -7.93
N GLN A 267 7.78 2.13 -8.84
CA GLN A 267 6.74 1.22 -9.36
C GLN A 267 7.34 0.00 -10.04
N ALA A 268 8.35 0.19 -10.89
CA ALA A 268 9.01 -0.92 -11.58
C ALA A 268 9.71 -1.87 -10.60
N TYR A 269 10.37 -1.33 -9.59
CA TYR A 269 11.03 -2.11 -8.54
C TYR A 269 10.02 -2.87 -7.66
N GLU A 270 8.91 -2.22 -7.29
CA GLU A 270 7.84 -2.89 -6.55
C GLU A 270 7.26 -4.07 -7.33
N HIS A 271 6.96 -3.88 -8.62
CA HIS A 271 6.45 -4.94 -9.47
C HIS A 271 7.41 -6.14 -9.56
N GLN A 272 8.72 -5.90 -9.66
CA GLN A 272 9.71 -6.96 -9.58
C GLN A 272 9.64 -7.72 -8.26
N LEU A 273 9.62 -7.00 -7.13
CA LEU A 273 9.50 -7.60 -5.80
C LEU A 273 8.20 -8.39 -5.63
N TYR A 274 7.09 -7.89 -6.18
CA TYR A 274 5.80 -8.56 -6.17
C TYR A 274 5.88 -9.91 -6.90
N LEU A 275 6.42 -9.94 -8.13
CA LEU A 275 6.55 -11.18 -8.92
C LEU A 275 7.47 -12.22 -8.26
N GLU A 276 8.58 -11.78 -7.66
CA GLU A 276 9.50 -12.64 -6.94
C GLU A 276 8.88 -13.25 -5.67
N ASN A 277 8.02 -12.48 -5.00
CA ASN A 277 7.46 -12.87 -3.71
C ASN A 277 6.20 -13.72 -3.80
N GLU A 278 5.38 -13.57 -4.86
CA GLU A 278 4.04 -14.17 -4.94
C GLU A 278 4.04 -15.70 -4.75
N LYS A 279 5.02 -16.40 -5.35
CA LYS A 279 5.16 -17.84 -5.18
C LYS A 279 5.73 -18.22 -3.81
N ASN A 280 6.74 -17.49 -3.36
CA ASN A 280 7.47 -17.80 -2.14
C ASN A 280 6.56 -17.62 -0.90
N VAL A 281 5.71 -16.59 -0.90
CA VAL A 281 4.81 -16.31 0.22
C VAL A 281 3.74 -17.39 0.39
N GLN A 282 3.25 -18.00 -0.70
CA GLN A 282 2.31 -19.11 -0.59
C GLN A 282 2.95 -20.34 0.07
N GLU A 283 4.19 -20.67 -0.31
CA GLU A 283 4.93 -21.76 0.29
C GLU A 283 5.23 -21.49 1.76
N LYS A 284 5.57 -20.27 2.11
CA LYS A 284 5.79 -19.84 3.50
C LYS A 284 4.51 -20.01 4.34
N LEU A 285 3.37 -19.50 3.88
CA LEU A 285 2.09 -19.62 4.60
C LEU A 285 1.67 -21.08 4.80
N LYS A 286 1.97 -21.98 3.85
CA LYS A 286 1.78 -23.42 4.01
C LYS A 286 2.72 -24.02 5.05
N ALA A 287 4.00 -23.62 5.03
CA ALA A 287 5.00 -24.07 6.02
C ALA A 287 4.65 -23.58 7.44
N ASP A 288 4.07 -22.39 7.56
CA ASP A 288 3.54 -21.84 8.83
C ASP A 288 2.24 -22.53 9.28
N GLY A 289 1.75 -23.55 8.54
CA GLY A 289 0.64 -24.40 8.93
C GLY A 289 -0.73 -24.01 8.40
N MET A 290 -0.84 -22.98 7.54
CA MET A 290 -2.13 -22.63 6.94
C MET A 290 -2.61 -23.68 5.94
N GLN A 291 -3.87 -24.07 6.05
CA GLN A 291 -4.52 -25.00 5.13
C GLN A 291 -5.22 -24.23 4.02
N PHE A 292 -4.78 -24.44 2.79
CA PHE A 292 -5.34 -23.81 1.59
C PHE A 292 -6.60 -24.58 1.16
N ILE A 293 -7.70 -23.86 1.02
CA ILE A 293 -9.03 -24.39 0.70
C ILE A 293 -9.51 -23.86 -0.63
N GLU A 294 -9.75 -24.74 -1.59
CA GLU A 294 -10.43 -24.38 -2.83
C GLU A 294 -11.90 -24.07 -2.56
N VAL A 295 -12.41 -23.03 -3.25
CA VAL A 295 -13.78 -22.53 -3.09
C VAL A 295 -14.53 -22.51 -4.41
N ASP A 296 -15.85 -22.54 -4.37
CA ASP A 296 -16.71 -22.30 -5.53
C ASP A 296 -16.78 -20.81 -5.85
N LYS A 297 -15.76 -20.30 -6.57
CA LYS A 297 -15.64 -18.88 -6.91
C LYS A 297 -16.84 -18.35 -7.70
N GLU A 298 -17.44 -19.19 -8.56
CA GLU A 298 -18.62 -18.81 -9.35
C GLU A 298 -19.83 -18.56 -8.47
N ALA A 299 -20.06 -19.43 -7.48
CA ALA A 299 -21.15 -19.26 -6.51
C ALA A 299 -20.98 -17.97 -5.69
N PHE A 300 -19.73 -17.65 -5.27
CA PHE A 300 -19.43 -16.39 -4.59
C PHE A 300 -19.74 -15.18 -5.45
N ALA A 301 -19.24 -15.15 -6.69
CA ALA A 301 -19.47 -14.04 -7.62
C ALA A 301 -20.96 -13.85 -7.90
N LYS A 302 -21.66 -14.93 -8.28
CA LYS A 302 -23.08 -14.92 -8.62
C LYS A 302 -23.97 -14.42 -7.46
N LYS A 303 -23.67 -14.89 -6.22
CA LYS A 303 -24.49 -14.53 -5.04
C LYS A 303 -24.37 -13.05 -4.68
N SER A 304 -23.23 -12.41 -4.94
CA SER A 304 -22.96 -11.01 -4.59
C SER A 304 -23.20 -10.00 -5.72
N GLU A 305 -23.21 -10.43 -6.99
CA GLU A 305 -23.21 -9.55 -8.18
C GLU A 305 -24.34 -8.51 -8.15
N LYS A 306 -25.58 -8.93 -7.87
CA LYS A 306 -26.73 -8.02 -7.83
C LYS A 306 -26.56 -6.94 -6.77
N ALA A 307 -26.17 -7.33 -5.56
CA ALA A 307 -26.00 -6.39 -4.45
C ALA A 307 -24.85 -5.40 -4.71
N ILE A 308 -23.75 -5.86 -5.30
CA ILE A 308 -22.64 -4.99 -5.71
C ILE A 308 -23.14 -3.97 -6.72
N TYR A 309 -23.83 -4.39 -7.80
CA TYR A 309 -24.32 -3.50 -8.83
C TYR A 309 -25.32 -2.48 -8.28
N GLU A 310 -26.29 -2.91 -7.46
CA GLU A 310 -27.31 -2.05 -6.86
C GLU A 310 -26.74 -1.07 -5.82
N SER A 311 -25.56 -1.33 -5.25
CA SER A 311 -24.89 -0.41 -4.32
C SER A 311 -24.18 0.75 -5.01
N LEU A 312 -23.96 0.66 -6.31
CA LEU A 312 -23.30 1.70 -7.10
C LEU A 312 -24.30 2.80 -7.49
N SER A 313 -23.86 4.05 -7.52
CA SER A 313 -24.65 5.14 -8.07
C SER A 313 -24.96 4.92 -9.55
N PRO A 314 -25.99 5.60 -10.12
CA PRO A 314 -26.31 5.48 -11.54
C PRO A 314 -25.12 5.75 -12.48
N GLU A 315 -24.24 6.68 -12.11
CA GLU A 315 -23.03 7.00 -12.85
C GLU A 315 -22.03 5.84 -12.78
N MET A 316 -21.76 5.33 -11.59
CA MET A 316 -20.86 4.18 -11.39
C MET A 316 -21.42 2.90 -12.02
N GLN A 317 -22.74 2.70 -12.02
CA GLN A 317 -23.38 1.60 -12.74
C GLN A 317 -23.14 1.66 -14.25
N LYS A 318 -23.09 2.87 -14.83
CA LYS A 318 -22.76 3.05 -16.26
C LYS A 318 -21.32 2.60 -16.51
N ILE A 319 -20.37 3.11 -15.73
CA ILE A 319 -18.96 2.72 -15.83
C ILE A 319 -18.79 1.20 -15.64
N TYR A 320 -19.43 0.62 -14.63
CA TYR A 320 -19.40 -0.82 -14.38
C TYR A 320 -19.84 -1.64 -15.60
N ARG A 321 -20.93 -1.24 -16.28
CA ARG A 321 -21.40 -1.92 -17.49
C ARG A 321 -20.42 -1.78 -18.66
N GLU A 322 -19.78 -0.62 -18.80
CA GLU A 322 -18.75 -0.39 -19.82
C GLU A 322 -17.53 -1.30 -19.59
N LEU A 323 -17.03 -1.35 -18.37
CA LEU A 323 -15.91 -2.22 -18.00
C LEU A 323 -16.22 -3.72 -18.22
N LYS A 324 -17.46 -4.16 -17.88
CA LYS A 324 -17.89 -5.53 -18.13
C LYS A 324 -17.93 -5.85 -19.62
N LYS A 325 -18.43 -4.93 -20.48
CA LYS A 325 -18.45 -5.10 -21.94
C LYS A 325 -17.04 -5.16 -22.55
N GLU A 326 -16.12 -4.30 -22.10
CA GLU A 326 -14.72 -4.31 -22.55
C GLU A 326 -14.07 -5.65 -22.26
N LYS A 327 -14.32 -6.21 -21.07
CA LYS A 327 -13.82 -7.52 -20.66
C LYS A 327 -14.36 -8.66 -21.54
N ASP A 328 -15.67 -8.64 -21.84
CA ASP A 328 -16.31 -9.69 -22.66
C ASP A 328 -15.85 -9.64 -24.12
N ASN A 329 -15.55 -8.44 -24.63
CA ASN A 329 -15.01 -8.25 -26.00
C ASN A 329 -13.51 -8.61 -26.12
N ALA A 330 -12.79 -8.75 -25.01
CA ALA A 330 -11.37 -9.06 -24.99
C ALA A 330 -11.08 -10.58 -24.87
N LYS A 331 -12.12 -11.41 -24.66
CA LYS A 331 -12.09 -12.88 -24.65
C LYS A 331 -12.31 -13.43 -26.06
#